data_7dcc05797d90217124a39919ba3af183
#
_entry.id   7dcc05797d90217124a39919ba3af183
#
_cell.length_a   1.000
_cell.length_b   1.000
_cell.length_c   1.000
_cell.angle_alpha   90.00
_cell.angle_beta   90.00
_cell.angle_gamma   90.00
#
_symmetry.space_group_name_H-M   'P 1'
#
loop_
_entity.id
_entity.type
_entity.pdbx_description
1 polymer ?
#
loop_
_entity_poly.entity_id
_entity_poly.type
_entity_poly.pdbx_seq_one_letter_code
_entity_poly.pdbx_strand_id
1 'polypeptide(L)'
;MRRLLSQGPGPAFDPQAPYRLHPQAELRNEEFGALAYHFGTRRLSFLKAPALVDVVRALGDAESVEAAVRRCAVPEAQRPAILRALAGLAGTDMIQRRVSEESLP
;
A
#
# COMPACT_ATOMS: atom_id res chain seq x y z
N MET A 1 22.26 17.73 9.84
CA MET A 1 21.96 17.64 9.64
C MET A 1 21.71 17.19 9.30
N ARG A 2 21.32 17.09 9.32
CA ARG A 2 20.81 16.71 9.07
C ARG A 2 20.47 16.20 8.48
N ARG A 3 20.25 16.04 8.42
CA ARG A 3 19.81 15.61 7.96
C ARG A 3 19.59 15.16 7.27
N LEU A 4 19.60 14.97 7.19
CA LEU A 4 19.32 14.69 6.65
C LEU A 4 18.93 14.23 6.12
N LEU A 5 18.76 14.07 6.35
CA LEU A 5 18.26 13.70 5.99
C LEU A 5 17.68 13.43 5.39
N SER A 6 17.38 13.61 5.89
CA SER A 6 16.57 13.33 5.33
C SER A 6 16.49 13.25 4.20
N GLN A 7 16.62 13.37 3.99
CA GLN A 7 16.40 13.21 2.79
C GLN A 7 15.93 12.30 2.21
N GLY A 8 15.59 12.10 2.76
CA GLY A 8 15.01 10.91 2.29
C GLY A 8 13.80 11.11 1.49
N PRO A 9 13.35 10.07 0.88
CA PRO A 9 12.23 10.17 -0.03
C PRO A 9 10.89 10.26 0.68
N GLY A 10 10.83 10.79 1.84
CA GLY A 10 9.58 10.95 2.55
C GLY A 10 9.44 9.95 3.67
N PRO A 11 8.28 9.90 4.31
CA PRO A 11 8.11 9.05 5.48
C PRO A 11 8.22 7.58 5.13
N ALA A 12 8.80 6.83 6.04
CA ALA A 12 8.89 5.40 5.88
C ALA A 12 7.48 4.78 5.93
N PHE A 13 7.34 3.62 5.29
CA PHE A 13 6.09 2.90 5.34
C PHE A 13 5.75 2.51 6.78
N ASP A 14 4.54 2.81 7.19
CA ASP A 14 4.09 2.57 8.56
C ASP A 14 2.84 1.70 8.53
N PRO A 15 2.94 0.42 8.92
CA PRO A 15 1.77 -0.46 8.88
C PRO A 15 0.63 -0.03 9.79
N GLN A 16 0.89 0.84 10.75
CA GLN A 16 -0.16 1.31 11.65
C GLN A 16 -0.87 2.54 11.11
N ALA A 17 -0.42 3.06 9.99
CA ALA A 17 -1.03 4.22 9.37
C ALA A 17 -2.06 3.79 8.32
N PRO A 18 -3.00 4.66 8.00
CA PRO A 18 -3.97 4.36 6.94
C PRO A 18 -3.38 4.64 5.57
N TYR A 19 -3.67 3.75 4.64
CA TYR A 19 -3.20 3.87 3.26
C TYR A 19 -4.37 3.65 2.31
N ARG A 20 -4.13 3.92 1.05
CA ARG A 20 -5.10 3.62 0.00
C ARG A 20 -4.36 3.43 -1.31
N LEU A 21 -5.01 2.77 -2.26
CA LEU A 21 -4.49 2.75 -3.62
C LEU A 21 -4.45 4.19 -4.12
N HIS A 22 -3.35 4.54 -4.78
CA HIS A 22 -3.20 5.89 -5.30
C HIS A 22 -4.40 6.22 -6.22
N PRO A 23 -4.95 7.44 -6.16
CA PRO A 23 -6.10 7.77 -7.01
C PRO A 23 -5.83 7.62 -8.49
N GLN A 24 -4.58 7.71 -8.92
CA GLN A 24 -4.21 7.54 -10.32
C GLN A 24 -3.76 6.13 -10.64
N ALA A 25 -3.94 5.20 -9.70
CA ALA A 25 -3.57 3.81 -9.93
C ALA A 25 -4.82 2.95 -10.04
N GLU A 26 -4.75 1.95 -10.88
CA GLU A 26 -5.84 1.00 -11.05
C GLU A 26 -5.32 -0.41 -10.89
N LEU A 27 -6.17 -1.27 -10.36
CA LEU A 27 -5.90 -2.70 -10.27
C LEU A 27 -6.72 -3.43 -11.32
N ARG A 28 -6.07 -4.30 -12.03
CA ARG A 28 -6.72 -5.14 -13.03
C ARG A 28 -6.50 -6.59 -12.65
N ASN A 29 -7.58 -7.34 -12.53
CA ASN A 29 -7.48 -8.75 -12.16
C ASN A 29 -6.81 -9.55 -13.27
N GLU A 30 -5.91 -10.44 -12.85
CA GLU A 30 -5.20 -11.33 -13.75
C GLU A 30 -5.18 -12.71 -13.11
N GLU A 31 -4.83 -13.73 -13.89
CA GLU A 31 -4.79 -15.08 -13.35
C GLU A 31 -3.80 -15.20 -12.19
N PHE A 32 -2.71 -14.45 -12.24
CA PHE A 32 -1.69 -14.53 -11.20
C PHE A 32 -2.01 -13.68 -9.97
N GLY A 33 -3.04 -12.83 -10.06
CA GLY A 33 -3.40 -11.90 -8.99
C GLY A 33 -3.94 -10.63 -9.57
N ALA A 34 -3.11 -9.60 -9.69
CA ALA A 34 -3.52 -8.35 -10.28
C ALA A 34 -2.34 -7.57 -10.83
N LEU A 35 -2.64 -6.72 -11.78
CA LEU A 35 -1.69 -5.76 -12.32
C LEU A 35 -2.10 -4.39 -11.84
N ALA A 36 -1.16 -3.66 -11.26
CA ALA A 36 -1.40 -2.28 -10.85
C ALA A 36 -0.73 -1.34 -11.83
N TYR A 37 -1.49 -0.38 -12.34
CA TYR A 37 -0.96 0.60 -13.27
C TYR A 37 -1.20 2.00 -12.71
N HIS A 38 -0.14 2.80 -12.67
CA HIS A 38 -0.20 4.17 -12.17
C HIS A 38 -0.13 5.11 -13.37
N PHE A 39 -1.23 5.81 -13.63
CA PHE A 39 -1.28 6.69 -14.80
C PHE A 39 -0.32 7.85 -14.71
N GLY A 40 -0.08 8.35 -13.49
CA GLY A 40 0.79 9.50 -13.32
C GLY A 40 2.25 9.19 -13.56
N THR A 41 2.74 8.08 -13.00
CA THR A 41 4.13 7.70 -13.14
C THR A 41 4.38 6.76 -14.30
N ARG A 42 3.30 6.18 -14.84
CA ARG A 42 3.37 5.19 -15.91
C ARG A 42 4.06 3.90 -15.49
N ARG A 43 4.04 3.62 -14.19
CA ARG A 43 4.65 2.41 -13.67
C ARG A 43 3.64 1.30 -13.57
N LEU A 44 4.14 0.08 -13.72
CA LEU A 44 3.36 -1.13 -13.54
C LEU A 44 3.94 -1.91 -12.39
N SER A 45 3.06 -2.57 -11.65
CA SER A 45 3.47 -3.48 -10.58
C SER A 45 2.63 -4.74 -10.67
N PHE A 46 3.29 -5.88 -10.49
CA PHE A 46 2.58 -7.15 -10.50
C PHE A 46 2.32 -7.59 -9.06
N LEU A 47 1.05 -7.78 -8.73
CA LEU A 47 0.66 -8.27 -7.42
C LEU A 47 0.36 -9.76 -7.58
N LYS A 48 1.36 -10.59 -7.27
CA LYS A 48 1.29 -12.01 -7.63
C LYS A 48 0.64 -12.88 -6.58
N ALA A 49 0.30 -12.31 -5.42
CA ALA A 49 -0.35 -13.08 -4.37
C ALA A 49 -1.78 -12.59 -4.22
N PRO A 50 -2.78 -13.48 -4.29
CA PRO A 50 -4.16 -13.04 -4.09
C PRO A 50 -4.38 -12.34 -2.76
N ALA A 51 -3.69 -12.77 -1.70
CA ALA A 51 -3.82 -12.11 -0.41
C ALA A 51 -3.36 -10.65 -0.49
N LEU A 52 -2.30 -10.38 -1.26
CA LEU A 52 -1.83 -9.01 -1.42
C LEU A 52 -2.88 -8.16 -2.14
N VAL A 53 -3.48 -8.72 -3.18
CA VAL A 53 -4.54 -8.00 -3.92
C VAL A 53 -5.69 -7.65 -2.97
N ASP A 54 -6.11 -8.62 -2.17
CA ASP A 54 -7.22 -8.40 -1.23
C ASP A 54 -6.89 -7.28 -0.26
N VAL A 55 -5.67 -7.28 0.28
CA VAL A 55 -5.28 -6.26 1.23
C VAL A 55 -5.26 -4.88 0.57
N VAL A 56 -4.69 -4.78 -0.63
CA VAL A 56 -4.64 -3.49 -1.32
C VAL A 56 -6.05 -2.96 -1.57
N ARG A 57 -6.98 -3.84 -1.95
CA ARG A 57 -8.35 -3.40 -2.18
C ARG A 57 -9.04 -2.97 -0.89
N ALA A 58 -8.65 -3.55 0.24
CA ALA A 58 -9.26 -3.22 1.53
C ALA A 58 -8.67 -1.99 2.18
N LEU A 59 -7.51 -1.50 1.70
CA LEU A 59 -6.81 -0.41 2.39
C LEU A 59 -7.68 0.82 2.57
N GLY A 60 -8.44 1.17 1.55
CA GLY A 60 -9.22 2.41 1.60
C GLY A 60 -10.29 2.42 2.67
N ASP A 61 -10.72 1.25 3.12
CA ASP A 61 -11.77 1.13 4.12
C ASP A 61 -11.26 0.70 5.48
N ALA A 62 -9.96 0.54 5.64
CA ALA A 62 -9.39 0.05 6.89
C ALA A 62 -8.68 1.19 7.61
N GLU A 63 -8.68 1.11 8.93
CA GLU A 63 -8.05 2.15 9.75
C GLU A 63 -6.53 2.18 9.59
N SER A 64 -5.95 1.05 9.21
CA SER A 64 -4.51 0.94 9.06
C SER A 64 -4.24 -0.22 8.14
N VAL A 65 -2.97 -0.32 7.71
CA VAL A 65 -2.54 -1.49 6.94
C VAL A 65 -2.75 -2.75 7.75
N GLU A 66 -2.40 -2.72 9.04
CA GLU A 66 -2.57 -3.91 9.87
C GLU A 66 -4.03 -4.31 9.97
N ALA A 67 -4.93 -3.33 10.05
CA ALA A 67 -6.36 -3.65 10.10
C ALA A 67 -6.81 -4.32 8.80
N ALA A 68 -6.29 -3.86 7.67
CA ALA A 68 -6.62 -4.47 6.39
C ALA A 68 -6.10 -5.90 6.32
N VAL A 69 -4.90 -6.13 6.81
CA VAL A 69 -4.31 -7.46 6.82
C VAL A 69 -5.15 -8.40 7.67
N ARG A 70 -5.60 -7.93 8.84
CA ARG A 70 -6.45 -8.75 9.69
C ARG A 70 -7.79 -9.01 9.05
N ARG A 71 -8.38 -7.99 8.45
CA ARG A 71 -9.69 -8.13 7.79
C ARG A 71 -9.65 -9.15 6.68
N CYS A 72 -8.56 -9.21 5.96
CA CYS A 72 -8.42 -10.16 4.85
C CYS A 72 -7.97 -11.53 5.32
N ALA A 73 -7.83 -11.72 6.62
CA ALA A 73 -7.48 -13.01 7.22
C ALA A 73 -6.18 -13.58 6.65
N VAL A 74 -5.19 -12.71 6.44
CA VAL A 74 -3.89 -13.16 5.93
C VAL A 74 -3.24 -14.05 6.99
N PRO A 75 -2.81 -15.25 6.63
CA PRO A 75 -2.14 -16.13 7.59
C PRO A 75 -0.90 -15.45 8.16
N GLU A 76 -0.68 -15.70 9.46
CA GLU A 76 0.42 -15.02 10.15
C GLU A 76 1.76 -15.24 9.47
N ALA A 77 1.98 -16.43 8.95
CA ALA A 77 3.25 -16.75 8.30
C ALA A 77 3.47 -15.91 7.04
N GLN A 78 2.40 -15.44 6.42
CA GLN A 78 2.51 -14.66 5.19
C GLN A 78 2.58 -13.15 5.43
N ARG A 79 2.26 -12.70 6.65
CA ARG A 79 2.18 -11.28 6.92
C ARG A 79 3.47 -10.51 6.66
N PRO A 80 4.65 -11.03 7.06
CA PRO A 80 5.87 -10.27 6.77
C PRO A 80 6.09 -10.04 5.28
N ALA A 81 5.79 -11.04 4.45
CA ALA A 81 5.96 -10.87 3.01
C ALA A 81 4.95 -9.87 2.45
N ILE A 82 3.71 -9.93 2.95
CA ILE A 82 2.68 -8.99 2.51
C ILE A 82 3.09 -7.56 2.90
N LEU A 83 3.58 -7.38 4.13
CA LEU A 83 4.00 -6.04 4.57
C LEU A 83 5.17 -5.52 3.75
N ARG A 84 6.12 -6.40 3.41
CA ARG A 84 7.24 -5.98 2.55
C ARG A 84 6.76 -5.57 1.17
N ALA A 85 5.81 -6.32 0.63
CA ALA A 85 5.26 -5.99 -0.68
C ALA A 85 4.53 -4.65 -0.64
N LEU A 86 3.78 -4.41 0.44
CA LEU A 86 3.07 -3.14 0.58
C LEU A 86 4.06 -1.98 0.72
N ALA A 87 5.15 -2.18 1.46
CA ALA A 87 6.17 -1.15 1.56
C ALA A 87 6.75 -0.82 0.18
N GLY A 88 6.96 -1.84 -0.65
CA GLY A 88 7.43 -1.61 -2.01
C GLY A 88 6.43 -0.83 -2.83
N LEU A 89 5.14 -1.14 -2.69
CA LEU A 89 4.10 -0.41 -3.40
C LEU A 89 4.04 1.05 -2.94
N ALA A 90 4.24 1.29 -1.65
CA ALA A 90 4.31 2.67 -1.16
C ALA A 90 5.51 3.39 -1.74
N GLY A 91 6.64 2.71 -1.87
CA GLY A 91 7.85 3.30 -2.41
C GLY A 91 7.73 3.68 -3.87
N THR A 92 6.86 3.01 -4.62
CA THR A 92 6.62 3.35 -6.03
C THR A 92 5.33 4.14 -6.21
N ASP A 93 4.75 4.60 -5.13
CA ASP A 93 3.56 5.47 -5.14
C ASP A 93 2.31 4.76 -5.66
N MET A 94 2.30 3.44 -5.65
CA MET A 94 1.08 2.70 -5.99
C MET A 94 0.05 2.81 -4.89
N ILE A 95 0.50 2.85 -3.64
CA ILE A 95 -0.36 3.17 -2.51
C ILE A 95 0.22 4.39 -1.80
N GLN A 96 -0.64 5.14 -1.14
CA GLN A 96 -0.22 6.35 -0.43
C GLN A 96 -0.96 6.46 0.88
N ARG A 97 -0.39 7.19 1.82
CA ARG A 97 -1.06 7.42 3.09
C ARG A 97 -2.27 8.30 2.87
N ARG A 98 -3.35 7.94 3.58
CA ARG A 98 -4.54 8.78 3.56
C ARG A 98 -4.38 9.89 4.58
N VAL A 99 -4.89 11.06 4.22
CA VAL A 99 -4.95 12.18 5.16
C VAL A 99 -6.23 12.03 5.96
N SER A 100 -6.08 12.06 7.29
CA SER A 100 -7.24 11.99 8.16
C SER A 100 -8.05 13.27 8.05
N GLU A 101 -9.34 13.12 7.86
CA GLU A 101 -10.20 14.30 7.80
C GLU A 101 -10.20 15.08 9.10
N GLU A 102 -9.95 14.37 10.20
CA GLU A 102 -9.93 15.03 11.49
C GLU A 102 -8.75 15.98 11.63
N SER A 103 -7.72 15.79 10.82
CA SER A 103 -6.57 16.65 10.90
C SER A 103 -6.75 17.92 10.07
N LEU A 104 -7.86 18.05 9.37
CA LEU A 104 -8.11 19.23 8.56
C LEU A 104 -8.67 20.35 9.42
N PRO A 105 -8.28 21.59 9.13
CA PRO A 105 -8.82 22.73 9.88
C PRO A 105 -10.31 22.89 9.68
#